data_278eddf89668a88603e202a3a41e88aa
#
_entry.id   278eddf89668a88603e202a3a41e88aa
#
_cell.length_a   1.000
_cell.length_b   1.000
_cell.length_c   1.000
_cell.angle_alpha   90.00
_cell.angle_beta   90.00
_cell.angle_gamma   90.00
#
_symmetry.space_group_name_H-M   'P 1'
#
loop_
_entity.id
_entity.type
_entity.pdbx_description
1 polymer ?
#
loop_
_entity_poly.entity_id
_entity_poly.type
_entity_poly.pdbx_seq_one_letter_code
_entity_poly.pdbx_strand_id
1 'polypeptide(L)'
;MKRIKKYLVNFGVNEAVFYTVLGRLLQGVGGLLTVLMVSQFLSKQEQGYYYTFSSILAVQIFFELGLSGIIVQFAAHEMAHIKVDSDAASFLGNEKNLSRLSSLLKFTLKWFSYMSLILIIILNVAGFIFFGYFGEKSSGINWKSPWVIVSVSTSFSLIVNAILSFLEGIGKIKDVAKLRLFQIATQLIVLAVCFVLGMKLFAFPIANLLALLVSFLCIVFSAKLQLLKKLWEIPTTYKVNYKKEIFPLQWKISLSWISGYFIYQIFNPLIFIFEGSVAAGRMGMTLAVINGILLVSLSWINTRIPVFSNLIAKNEYSQLDKLFNRTVLQSTIISILGICVFIIGFFYLQYFNIEYYRRFLPLPLIIILSLGYIINQVISSLAIYLRSHKKEPLLVYSVVSAVLICSSTFFMGKYFGIDGIVDGFTIIIAIICLPWSLHIFFNKKKEWHSK
;
A
#
# COMPACT_ATOMS: atom_id res chain seq x y z
N MET A 1 -28.73 -9.03 -10.34
CA MET A 1 -28.03 -7.75 -10.11
C MET A 1 -28.96 -6.60 -9.67
N LYS A 2 -30.08 -6.28 -10.34
CA LYS A 2 -30.98 -5.15 -9.94
C LYS A 2 -31.55 -5.27 -8.50
N ARG A 3 -31.92 -6.47 -8.02
CA ARG A 3 -32.43 -6.67 -6.65
C ARG A 3 -31.36 -6.45 -5.56
N ILE A 4 -30.12 -6.93 -5.78
CA ILE A 4 -28.99 -6.72 -4.86
C ILE A 4 -28.67 -5.22 -4.77
N LYS A 5 -28.72 -4.51 -5.92
CA LYS A 5 -28.52 -3.06 -5.99
C LYS A 5 -29.53 -2.27 -5.14
N LYS A 6 -30.81 -2.69 -5.12
CA LYS A 6 -31.87 -2.07 -4.31
C LYS A 6 -31.70 -2.29 -2.81
N TYR A 7 -31.19 -3.46 -2.39
CA TYR A 7 -30.87 -3.75 -0.98
C TYR A 7 -29.66 -2.96 -0.50
N LEU A 8 -28.60 -2.84 -1.32
CA LEU A 8 -27.37 -2.12 -0.96
C LEU A 8 -27.60 -0.61 -0.81
N VAL A 9 -28.45 -0.02 -1.63
CA VAL A 9 -28.83 1.41 -1.53
C VAL A 9 -29.53 1.73 -0.20
N ASN A 10 -30.35 0.82 0.31
CA ASN A 10 -31.02 0.98 1.61
C ASN A 10 -30.04 0.96 2.80
N PHE A 11 -28.84 0.40 2.62
CA PHE A 11 -27.76 0.39 3.62
C PHE A 11 -26.73 1.52 3.43
N GLY A 12 -27.02 2.51 2.57
CA GLY A 12 -26.10 3.63 2.29
C GLY A 12 -24.84 3.23 1.50
N VAL A 13 -24.82 2.01 0.92
CA VAL A 13 -23.72 1.51 0.10
C VAL A 13 -23.90 1.99 -1.34
N ASN A 14 -23.20 3.07 -1.68
CA ASN A 14 -23.16 3.55 -3.05
C ASN A 14 -22.24 2.63 -3.91
N GLU A 15 -22.38 2.69 -5.24
CA GLU A 15 -21.61 1.84 -6.16
C GLU A 15 -20.09 1.99 -6.00
N ALA A 16 -19.59 3.18 -5.65
CA ALA A 16 -18.15 3.40 -5.41
C ALA A 16 -17.65 2.61 -4.19
N VAL A 17 -18.43 2.63 -3.11
CA VAL A 17 -18.14 1.84 -1.89
C VAL A 17 -18.16 0.35 -2.21
N PHE A 18 -19.14 -0.13 -2.97
CA PHE A 18 -19.22 -1.53 -3.39
C PHE A 18 -17.96 -1.99 -4.13
N TYR A 19 -17.53 -1.24 -5.18
CA TYR A 19 -16.33 -1.60 -5.93
C TYR A 19 -15.06 -1.50 -5.08
N THR A 20 -14.97 -0.55 -4.16
CA THR A 20 -13.82 -0.40 -3.26
C THR A 20 -13.73 -1.58 -2.30
N VAL A 21 -14.85 -1.98 -1.68
CA VAL A 21 -14.88 -3.13 -0.75
C VAL A 21 -14.56 -4.43 -1.49
N LEU A 22 -15.17 -4.63 -2.66
CA LEU A 22 -14.90 -5.82 -3.49
C LEU A 22 -13.42 -5.87 -3.91
N GLY A 23 -12.83 -4.74 -4.27
CA GLY A 23 -11.40 -4.65 -4.60
C GLY A 23 -10.51 -5.04 -3.43
N ARG A 24 -10.82 -4.59 -2.21
CA ARG A 24 -10.07 -4.97 -1.00
C ARG A 24 -10.22 -6.45 -0.66
N LEU A 25 -11.41 -7.01 -0.79
CA LEU A 25 -11.65 -8.44 -0.60
C LEU A 25 -10.86 -9.27 -1.62
N LEU A 26 -10.91 -8.86 -2.89
CA LEU A 26 -10.15 -9.52 -3.95
C LEU A 26 -8.64 -9.41 -3.73
N GLN A 27 -8.15 -8.27 -3.23
CA GLN A 27 -6.74 -8.11 -2.88
C GLN A 27 -6.32 -9.01 -1.71
N GLY A 28 -7.15 -9.13 -0.67
CA GLY A 28 -6.87 -10.00 0.48
C GLY A 28 -6.86 -11.48 0.10
N VAL A 29 -7.94 -11.96 -0.53
CA VAL A 29 -8.04 -13.35 -1.01
C VAL A 29 -6.99 -13.63 -2.08
N GLY A 30 -6.78 -12.70 -3.00
CA GLY A 30 -5.76 -12.79 -4.05
C GLY A 30 -4.35 -12.88 -3.49
N GLY A 31 -4.06 -12.17 -2.41
CA GLY A 31 -2.77 -12.29 -1.71
C GLY A 31 -2.52 -13.71 -1.18
N LEU A 32 -3.52 -14.33 -0.54
CA LEU A 32 -3.42 -15.73 -0.07
C LEU A 32 -3.29 -16.71 -1.24
N LEU A 33 -4.06 -16.54 -2.32
CA LEU A 33 -3.92 -17.35 -3.52
C LEU A 33 -2.53 -17.19 -4.15
N THR A 34 -1.97 -15.99 -4.15
CA THR A 34 -0.60 -15.74 -4.64
C THR A 34 0.43 -16.49 -3.81
N VAL A 35 0.30 -16.54 -2.48
CA VAL A 35 1.18 -17.33 -1.60
C VAL A 35 1.15 -18.81 -1.98
N LEU A 36 -0.05 -19.37 -2.19
CA LEU A 36 -0.20 -20.77 -2.62
C LEU A 36 0.43 -21.00 -3.99
N MET A 37 0.16 -20.14 -4.97
CA MET A 37 0.76 -20.26 -6.31
C MET A 37 2.28 -20.14 -6.27
N VAL A 38 2.84 -19.16 -5.55
CA VAL A 38 4.29 -19.01 -5.37
C VAL A 38 4.89 -20.26 -4.76
N SER A 39 4.25 -20.85 -3.74
CA SER A 39 4.74 -22.07 -3.10
C SER A 39 4.73 -23.31 -4.03
N GLN A 40 3.80 -23.36 -4.96
CA GLN A 40 3.62 -24.49 -5.86
C GLN A 40 4.49 -24.40 -7.12
N PHE A 41 4.61 -23.20 -7.70
CA PHE A 41 5.19 -23.03 -9.04
C PHE A 41 6.62 -22.48 -9.03
N LEU A 42 7.11 -21.86 -7.96
CA LEU A 42 8.46 -21.33 -7.87
C LEU A 42 9.37 -22.27 -7.07
N SER A 43 10.66 -22.33 -7.41
CA SER A 43 11.69 -22.91 -6.54
C SER A 43 11.86 -22.07 -5.27
N LYS A 44 12.57 -22.58 -4.26
CA LYS A 44 12.84 -21.84 -3.02
C LYS A 44 13.67 -20.59 -3.28
N GLN A 45 14.60 -20.65 -4.23
CA GLN A 45 15.41 -19.51 -4.65
C GLN A 45 14.58 -18.50 -5.44
N GLU A 46 13.79 -18.93 -6.45
CA GLU A 46 12.91 -18.05 -7.22
C GLU A 46 11.89 -17.32 -6.32
N GLN A 47 11.39 -17.99 -5.27
CA GLN A 47 10.55 -17.37 -4.24
C GLN A 47 11.27 -16.20 -3.56
N GLY A 48 12.56 -16.34 -3.25
CA GLY A 48 13.40 -15.29 -2.68
C GLY A 48 13.50 -14.07 -3.58
N TYR A 49 13.78 -14.28 -4.86
CA TYR A 49 13.80 -13.20 -5.86
C TYR A 49 12.43 -12.53 -5.97
N TYR A 50 11.34 -13.29 -6.02
CA TYR A 50 9.98 -12.78 -6.11
C TYR A 50 9.65 -11.77 -4.98
N TYR A 51 9.87 -12.16 -3.73
CA TYR A 51 9.57 -11.29 -2.58
C TYR A 51 10.58 -10.15 -2.44
N THR A 52 11.85 -10.35 -2.79
CA THR A 52 12.86 -9.29 -2.78
C THR A 52 12.58 -8.26 -3.88
N PHE A 53 12.14 -8.68 -5.07
CA PHE A 53 11.65 -7.76 -6.11
C PHE A 53 10.55 -6.86 -5.54
N SER A 54 9.52 -7.45 -4.93
CA SER A 54 8.40 -6.70 -4.37
C SER A 54 8.86 -5.68 -3.32
N SER A 55 9.80 -6.05 -2.46
CA SER A 55 10.31 -5.16 -1.41
C SER A 55 11.17 -4.02 -1.96
N ILE A 56 12.03 -4.27 -2.96
CA ILE A 56 12.81 -3.21 -3.60
C ILE A 56 11.90 -2.28 -4.42
N LEU A 57 10.91 -2.81 -5.13
CA LEU A 57 9.95 -2.02 -5.90
C LEU A 57 9.12 -1.08 -5.01
N ALA A 58 8.91 -1.43 -3.73
CA ALA A 58 8.23 -0.55 -2.78
C ALA A 58 8.95 0.79 -2.55
N VAL A 59 10.23 0.94 -2.98
CA VAL A 59 10.96 2.22 -3.06
C VAL A 59 10.20 3.27 -3.89
N GLN A 60 9.29 2.87 -4.78
CA GLN A 60 8.41 3.80 -5.50
C GLN A 60 7.70 4.82 -4.58
N ILE A 61 7.46 4.46 -3.30
CA ILE A 61 6.86 5.35 -2.31
C ILE A 61 7.65 6.64 -2.11
N PHE A 62 9.00 6.62 -2.32
CA PHE A 62 9.87 7.78 -2.22
C PHE A 62 9.70 8.73 -3.41
N PHE A 63 9.11 8.28 -4.50
CA PHE A 63 8.83 9.06 -5.70
C PHE A 63 7.38 9.55 -5.74
N GLU A 64 6.49 8.83 -5.07
CA GLU A 64 5.10 9.25 -4.88
C GLU A 64 4.97 10.35 -3.82
N LEU A 65 5.71 10.26 -2.72
CA LEU A 65 5.76 11.22 -1.61
C LEU A 65 4.36 11.59 -1.07
N GLY A 66 3.40 10.67 -1.11
CA GLY A 66 2.03 10.91 -0.69
C GLY A 66 1.27 11.94 -1.56
N LEU A 67 1.85 12.37 -2.69
CA LEU A 67 1.30 13.41 -3.55
C LEU A 67 -0.04 13.00 -4.16
N SER A 68 -0.27 11.71 -4.44
CA SER A 68 -1.54 11.20 -4.95
C SER A 68 -2.73 11.61 -4.06
N GLY A 69 -2.61 11.45 -2.74
CA GLY A 69 -3.64 11.86 -1.78
C GLY A 69 -3.86 13.37 -1.74
N ILE A 70 -2.80 14.14 -1.89
CA ILE A 70 -2.86 15.61 -1.93
C ILE A 70 -3.56 16.08 -3.21
N ILE A 71 -3.24 15.46 -4.36
CA ILE A 71 -3.90 15.76 -5.64
C ILE A 71 -5.42 15.54 -5.54
N VAL A 72 -5.85 14.44 -4.91
CA VAL A 72 -7.29 14.19 -4.65
C VAL A 72 -7.92 15.36 -3.90
N GLN A 73 -7.28 15.82 -2.81
CA GLN A 73 -7.81 16.91 -1.97
C GLN A 73 -7.87 18.25 -2.72
N PHE A 74 -6.79 18.62 -3.43
CA PHE A 74 -6.73 19.87 -4.16
C PHE A 74 -7.69 19.88 -5.36
N ALA A 75 -7.76 18.78 -6.12
CA ALA A 75 -8.71 18.67 -7.22
C ALA A 75 -10.16 18.74 -6.72
N ALA A 76 -10.49 18.09 -5.61
CA ALA A 76 -11.81 18.15 -5.01
C ALA A 76 -12.17 19.57 -4.52
N HIS A 77 -11.21 20.30 -3.95
CA HIS A 77 -11.40 21.68 -3.52
C HIS A 77 -11.73 22.62 -4.70
N GLU A 78 -10.97 22.52 -5.80
CA GLU A 78 -11.26 23.35 -6.99
C GLU A 78 -12.59 22.93 -7.65
N MET A 79 -12.93 21.64 -7.63
CA MET A 79 -14.20 21.11 -8.16
C MET A 79 -15.43 21.55 -7.38
N ALA A 80 -15.31 22.00 -6.13
CA ALA A 80 -16.45 22.52 -5.34
C ALA A 80 -17.15 23.72 -6.02
N HIS A 81 -16.44 24.44 -6.89
CA HIS A 81 -16.93 25.61 -7.61
C HIS A 81 -17.10 25.37 -9.12
N ILE A 82 -17.04 24.12 -9.58
CA ILE A 82 -17.10 23.73 -10.97
C ILE A 82 -18.21 22.68 -11.15
N LYS A 83 -19.02 22.80 -12.20
CA LYS A 83 -19.98 21.78 -12.62
C LYS A 83 -19.43 21.07 -13.85
N VAL A 84 -19.53 19.76 -13.86
CA VAL A 84 -19.19 18.94 -15.05
C VAL A 84 -20.47 18.65 -15.78
N ASP A 85 -20.56 19.10 -17.01
CA ASP A 85 -21.59 18.63 -17.95
C ASP A 85 -21.12 17.30 -18.52
N SER A 86 -21.80 16.22 -18.08
CA SER A 86 -21.43 14.85 -18.48
C SER A 86 -21.68 14.59 -19.98
N ASP A 87 -22.66 15.24 -20.56
CA ASP A 87 -23.08 15.01 -21.94
C ASP A 87 -22.18 15.74 -22.94
N ALA A 88 -21.78 16.96 -22.60
CA ALA A 88 -20.84 17.75 -23.39
C ALA A 88 -19.36 17.50 -23.05
N ALA A 89 -19.07 16.70 -22.02
CA ALA A 89 -17.74 16.54 -21.42
C ALA A 89 -17.06 17.90 -21.17
N SER A 90 -17.85 18.93 -20.78
CA SER A 90 -17.41 20.31 -20.57
C SER A 90 -17.43 20.67 -19.10
N PHE A 91 -16.61 21.68 -18.74
CA PHE A 91 -16.55 22.21 -17.39
C PHE A 91 -17.18 23.60 -17.39
N LEU A 92 -18.17 23.80 -16.52
CA LEU A 92 -18.84 25.09 -16.33
C LEU A 92 -18.53 25.59 -14.92
N GLY A 93 -17.96 26.78 -14.80
CA GLY A 93 -17.61 27.34 -13.49
C GLY A 93 -16.73 28.57 -13.58
N ASN A 94 -16.23 29.02 -12.42
CA ASN A 94 -15.36 30.18 -12.31
C ASN A 94 -14.04 29.94 -13.06
N GLU A 95 -13.66 30.85 -13.94
CA GLU A 95 -12.43 30.78 -14.75
C GLU A 95 -11.18 30.54 -13.87
N LYS A 96 -11.11 31.17 -12.70
CA LYS A 96 -10.02 30.99 -11.74
C LYS A 96 -9.87 29.53 -11.31
N ASN A 97 -10.95 28.88 -10.91
CA ASN A 97 -10.92 27.48 -10.44
C ASN A 97 -10.64 26.50 -11.59
N LEU A 98 -11.19 26.76 -12.77
CA LEU A 98 -10.90 25.98 -13.99
C LEU A 98 -9.42 26.08 -14.38
N SER A 99 -8.84 27.26 -14.38
CA SER A 99 -7.44 27.51 -14.67
C SER A 99 -6.53 26.82 -13.63
N ARG A 100 -6.87 26.88 -12.35
CA ARG A 100 -6.14 26.20 -11.27
C ARG A 100 -6.22 24.68 -11.40
N LEU A 101 -7.40 24.13 -11.71
CA LEU A 101 -7.58 22.69 -11.92
C LEU A 101 -6.76 22.19 -13.13
N SER A 102 -6.76 22.94 -14.24
CA SER A 102 -5.90 22.67 -15.41
C SER A 102 -4.41 22.72 -15.05
N SER A 103 -4.01 23.75 -14.28
CA SER A 103 -2.63 23.88 -13.78
C SER A 103 -2.23 22.68 -12.90
N LEU A 104 -3.13 22.20 -12.03
CA LEU A 104 -2.89 21.03 -11.20
C LEU A 104 -2.72 19.75 -12.03
N LEU A 105 -3.56 19.55 -13.06
CA LEU A 105 -3.43 18.40 -13.98
C LEU A 105 -2.07 18.42 -14.70
N LYS A 106 -1.69 19.58 -15.26
CA LYS A 106 -0.41 19.74 -15.96
C LYS A 106 0.79 19.51 -15.03
N PHE A 107 0.71 20.03 -13.81
CA PHE A 107 1.73 19.78 -12.77
C PHE A 107 1.81 18.29 -12.45
N THR A 108 0.68 17.64 -12.18
CA THR A 108 0.60 16.21 -11.85
C THR A 108 1.26 15.35 -12.90
N LEU A 109 0.87 15.52 -14.17
CA LEU A 109 1.42 14.72 -15.26
C LEU A 109 2.92 14.96 -15.45
N LYS A 110 3.38 16.23 -15.43
CA LYS A 110 4.80 16.54 -15.54
C LYS A 110 5.61 15.95 -14.41
N TRP A 111 5.18 16.14 -13.17
CA TRP A 111 5.87 15.63 -11.98
C TRP A 111 6.03 14.12 -12.03
N PHE A 112 4.91 13.40 -12.19
CA PHE A 112 4.96 11.94 -12.19
C PHE A 112 5.66 11.35 -13.41
N SER A 113 5.66 12.03 -14.56
CA SER A 113 6.48 11.62 -15.72
C SER A 113 7.97 11.73 -15.42
N TYR A 114 8.43 12.83 -14.84
CA TYR A 114 9.84 12.96 -14.43
C TYR A 114 10.21 11.94 -13.35
N MET A 115 9.37 11.78 -12.32
CA MET A 115 9.62 10.81 -11.25
C MET A 115 9.61 9.37 -11.75
N SER A 116 8.75 9.04 -12.71
CA SER A 116 8.73 7.72 -13.36
C SER A 116 10.03 7.43 -14.12
N LEU A 117 10.53 8.39 -14.90
CA LEU A 117 11.80 8.24 -15.64
C LEU A 117 12.98 8.06 -14.69
N ILE A 118 13.05 8.87 -13.63
CA ILE A 118 14.11 8.76 -12.62
C ILE A 118 14.02 7.40 -11.91
N LEU A 119 12.81 6.95 -11.58
CA LEU A 119 12.58 5.66 -10.91
C LEU A 119 13.00 4.47 -11.80
N ILE A 120 12.72 4.52 -13.12
CA ILE A 120 13.20 3.49 -14.07
C ILE A 120 14.72 3.37 -13.99
N ILE A 121 15.44 4.49 -14.04
CA ILE A 121 16.90 4.49 -14.01
C ILE A 121 17.39 3.93 -12.67
N ILE A 122 16.89 4.46 -11.55
CA ILE A 122 17.32 4.07 -10.22
C ILE A 122 17.03 2.59 -9.94
N LEU A 123 15.82 2.10 -10.25
CA LEU A 123 15.47 0.69 -10.02
C LEU A 123 16.33 -0.25 -10.89
N ASN A 124 16.56 0.09 -12.16
CA ASN A 124 17.39 -0.77 -13.00
C ASN A 124 18.85 -0.75 -12.52
N VAL A 125 19.44 0.40 -12.28
CA VAL A 125 20.83 0.49 -11.79
C VAL A 125 20.97 -0.22 -10.44
N ALA A 126 20.11 0.10 -9.47
CA ALA A 126 20.16 -0.52 -8.16
C ALA A 126 19.89 -2.05 -8.20
N GLY A 127 18.93 -2.50 -9.01
CA GLY A 127 18.63 -3.92 -9.14
C GLY A 127 19.73 -4.69 -9.83
N PHE A 128 20.35 -4.15 -10.90
CA PHE A 128 21.50 -4.81 -11.54
C PHE A 128 22.71 -4.89 -10.62
N ILE A 129 22.99 -3.84 -9.82
CA ILE A 129 24.05 -3.88 -8.81
C ILE A 129 23.69 -4.89 -7.72
N PHE A 130 22.48 -4.80 -7.15
CA PHE A 130 22.05 -5.65 -6.04
C PHE A 130 22.06 -7.14 -6.40
N PHE A 131 21.30 -7.54 -7.41
CA PHE A 131 21.19 -8.94 -7.82
C PHE A 131 22.44 -9.42 -8.57
N GLY A 132 23.21 -8.55 -9.19
CA GLY A 132 24.49 -8.89 -9.80
C GLY A 132 25.57 -9.21 -8.77
N TYR A 133 25.55 -8.54 -7.63
CA TYR A 133 26.56 -8.73 -6.56
C TYR A 133 26.12 -9.80 -5.54
N PHE A 134 24.87 -9.74 -5.08
CA PHE A 134 24.33 -10.62 -4.04
C PHE A 134 23.56 -11.82 -4.58
N GLY A 135 23.19 -11.83 -5.86
CA GLY A 135 22.49 -12.97 -6.47
C GLY A 135 23.39 -14.19 -6.59
N GLU A 136 22.82 -15.37 -6.34
CA GLU A 136 23.53 -16.65 -6.41
C GLU A 136 23.90 -16.97 -7.88
N LYS A 137 25.18 -16.84 -8.20
CA LYS A 137 25.69 -17.11 -9.57
C LYS A 137 25.51 -18.56 -10.01
N SER A 138 25.46 -19.49 -9.06
CA SER A 138 25.29 -20.92 -9.29
C SER A 138 23.84 -21.37 -9.49
N SER A 139 22.86 -20.52 -9.19
CA SER A 139 21.43 -20.90 -9.21
C SER A 139 20.82 -21.02 -10.62
N GLY A 140 21.46 -20.48 -11.64
CA GLY A 140 20.93 -20.47 -13.02
C GLY A 140 19.63 -19.65 -13.19
N ILE A 141 19.25 -18.85 -12.19
CA ILE A 141 18.00 -18.08 -12.20
C ILE A 141 18.12 -16.91 -13.16
N ASN A 142 17.23 -16.84 -14.14
CA ASN A 142 17.11 -15.71 -15.04
C ASN A 142 16.29 -14.59 -14.37
N TRP A 143 16.95 -13.72 -13.59
CA TRP A 143 16.32 -12.60 -12.89
C TRP A 143 16.34 -11.28 -13.69
N LYS A 144 17.27 -11.13 -14.65
CA LYS A 144 17.53 -9.84 -15.35
C LYS A 144 16.31 -9.35 -16.11
N SER A 145 15.77 -10.16 -17.02
CA SER A 145 14.62 -9.77 -17.83
C SER A 145 13.34 -9.57 -17.00
N PRO A 146 12.97 -10.47 -16.06
CA PRO A 146 11.87 -10.22 -15.13
C PRO A 146 12.02 -8.90 -14.35
N TRP A 147 13.24 -8.59 -13.87
CA TRP A 147 13.50 -7.36 -13.15
C TRP A 147 13.27 -6.10 -14.01
N VAL A 148 13.78 -6.08 -15.23
CA VAL A 148 13.58 -4.95 -16.15
C VAL A 148 12.10 -4.73 -16.43
N ILE A 149 11.36 -5.79 -16.75
CA ILE A 149 9.93 -5.69 -17.05
C ILE A 149 9.16 -5.13 -15.84
N VAL A 150 9.41 -5.64 -14.64
CA VAL A 150 8.68 -5.19 -13.45
C VAL A 150 9.09 -3.79 -13.01
N SER A 151 10.36 -3.41 -13.11
CA SER A 151 10.84 -2.08 -12.77
C SER A 151 10.27 -1.00 -13.70
N VAL A 152 10.19 -1.28 -14.99
CA VAL A 152 9.58 -0.40 -15.98
C VAL A 152 8.07 -0.30 -15.73
N SER A 153 7.35 -1.41 -15.60
CA SER A 153 5.91 -1.38 -15.37
C SER A 153 5.54 -0.71 -14.04
N THR A 154 6.30 -0.94 -12.98
CA THR A 154 6.11 -0.27 -11.67
C THR A 154 6.32 1.25 -11.77
N SER A 155 7.34 1.68 -12.50
CA SER A 155 7.61 3.10 -12.69
C SER A 155 6.50 3.80 -13.50
N PHE A 156 6.01 3.19 -14.56
CA PHE A 156 4.87 3.73 -15.32
C PHE A 156 3.55 3.70 -14.51
N SER A 157 3.42 2.78 -13.56
CA SER A 157 2.24 2.76 -12.68
C SER A 157 2.09 4.04 -11.86
N LEU A 158 3.18 4.76 -11.55
CA LEU A 158 3.12 6.07 -10.89
C LEU A 158 2.29 7.08 -11.69
N ILE A 159 2.46 7.12 -13.01
CA ILE A 159 1.72 8.05 -13.89
C ILE A 159 0.24 7.66 -13.91
N VAL A 160 -0.07 6.37 -14.10
CA VAL A 160 -1.44 5.89 -14.15
C VAL A 160 -2.16 6.14 -12.81
N ASN A 161 -1.49 5.86 -11.69
CA ASN A 161 -2.04 6.10 -10.35
C ASN A 161 -2.28 7.60 -10.09
N ALA A 162 -1.40 8.47 -10.56
CA ALA A 162 -1.58 9.92 -10.48
C ALA A 162 -2.80 10.41 -11.28
N ILE A 163 -3.01 9.88 -12.48
CA ILE A 163 -4.21 10.15 -13.29
C ILE A 163 -5.46 9.66 -12.56
N LEU A 164 -5.44 8.44 -12.01
CA LEU A 164 -6.56 7.91 -11.23
C LEU A 164 -6.87 8.78 -10.00
N SER A 165 -5.85 9.23 -9.27
CA SER A 165 -6.02 10.13 -8.13
C SER A 165 -6.62 11.47 -8.55
N PHE A 166 -6.19 12.04 -9.68
CA PHE A 166 -6.79 13.25 -10.22
C PHE A 166 -8.26 13.04 -10.60
N LEU A 167 -8.58 11.93 -11.28
CA LEU A 167 -9.96 11.56 -11.63
C LEU A 167 -10.83 11.35 -10.36
N GLU A 168 -10.28 10.77 -9.31
CA GLU A 168 -10.94 10.62 -8.01
C GLU A 168 -11.28 11.99 -7.41
N GLY A 169 -10.33 12.92 -7.44
CA GLY A 169 -10.49 14.29 -6.96
C GLY A 169 -11.56 15.09 -7.72
N ILE A 170 -11.68 14.89 -9.03
CA ILE A 170 -12.76 15.51 -9.83
C ILE A 170 -14.11 14.77 -9.74
N GLY A 171 -14.28 13.90 -8.73
CA GLY A 171 -15.56 13.25 -8.43
C GLY A 171 -15.86 11.96 -9.21
N LYS A 172 -14.92 11.43 -10.01
CA LYS A 172 -15.10 10.16 -10.75
C LYS A 172 -14.76 8.94 -9.88
N ILE A 173 -15.10 8.98 -8.58
CA ILE A 173 -14.74 7.98 -7.55
C ILE A 173 -15.20 6.57 -7.93
N LYS A 174 -16.44 6.43 -8.42
CA LYS A 174 -17.00 5.14 -8.87
C LYS A 174 -16.17 4.52 -10.00
N ASP A 175 -15.82 5.34 -10.98
CA ASP A 175 -15.07 4.88 -12.15
C ASP A 175 -13.66 4.46 -11.77
N VAL A 176 -13.00 5.23 -10.89
CA VAL A 176 -11.67 4.90 -10.37
C VAL A 176 -11.72 3.60 -9.56
N ALA A 177 -12.70 3.44 -8.66
CA ALA A 177 -12.84 2.21 -7.89
C ALA A 177 -13.06 0.98 -8.80
N LYS A 178 -13.86 1.13 -9.85
CA LYS A 178 -14.07 0.08 -10.86
C LYS A 178 -12.78 -0.24 -11.63
N LEU A 179 -12.02 0.76 -12.04
CA LEU A 179 -10.74 0.56 -12.74
C LEU A 179 -9.72 -0.15 -11.85
N ARG A 180 -9.58 0.25 -10.58
CA ARG A 180 -8.70 -0.42 -9.61
C ARG A 180 -9.11 -1.88 -9.39
N LEU A 181 -10.41 -2.17 -9.33
CA LEU A 181 -10.90 -3.55 -9.24
C LEU A 181 -10.50 -4.38 -10.47
N PHE A 182 -10.69 -3.84 -11.68
CA PHE A 182 -10.26 -4.52 -12.91
C PHE A 182 -8.75 -4.73 -12.96
N GLN A 183 -7.96 -3.77 -12.50
CA GLN A 183 -6.51 -3.88 -12.42
C GLN A 183 -6.10 -5.05 -11.52
N ILE A 184 -6.67 -5.14 -10.31
CA ILE A 184 -6.40 -6.22 -9.36
C ILE A 184 -6.83 -7.58 -9.94
N ALA A 185 -8.02 -7.65 -10.51
CA ALA A 185 -8.55 -8.88 -11.12
C ALA A 185 -7.66 -9.34 -12.28
N THR A 186 -7.28 -8.44 -13.19
CA THR A 186 -6.37 -8.74 -14.30
C THR A 186 -5.02 -9.24 -13.79
N GLN A 187 -4.45 -8.57 -12.79
CA GLN A 187 -3.16 -8.99 -12.20
C GLN A 187 -3.23 -10.41 -11.66
N LEU A 188 -4.28 -10.75 -10.90
CA LEU A 188 -4.42 -12.09 -10.32
C LEU A 188 -4.67 -13.16 -11.39
N ILE A 189 -5.53 -12.89 -12.36
CA ILE A 189 -5.83 -13.84 -13.44
C ILE A 189 -4.58 -14.10 -14.27
N VAL A 190 -3.88 -13.04 -14.70
CA VAL A 190 -2.66 -13.17 -15.52
C VAL A 190 -1.55 -13.87 -14.72
N LEU A 191 -1.40 -13.54 -13.43
CA LEU A 191 -0.44 -14.21 -12.55
C LEU A 191 -0.70 -15.71 -12.50
N ALA A 192 -1.95 -16.13 -12.29
CA ALA A 192 -2.35 -17.52 -12.26
C ALA A 192 -2.07 -18.22 -13.60
N VAL A 193 -2.47 -17.61 -14.71
CA VAL A 193 -2.23 -18.14 -16.07
C VAL A 193 -0.73 -18.30 -16.34
N CYS A 194 0.09 -17.29 -16.04
CA CYS A 194 1.53 -17.35 -16.23
C CYS A 194 2.20 -18.45 -15.38
N PHE A 195 1.74 -18.67 -14.15
CA PHE A 195 2.25 -19.76 -13.32
C PHE A 195 1.87 -21.13 -13.91
N VAL A 196 0.62 -21.33 -14.35
CA VAL A 196 0.18 -22.58 -14.99
C VAL A 196 0.96 -22.85 -16.29
N LEU A 197 1.31 -21.79 -17.04
CA LEU A 197 2.15 -21.90 -18.24
C LEU A 197 3.64 -22.09 -17.94
N GLY A 198 4.03 -22.20 -16.66
CA GLY A 198 5.43 -22.47 -16.26
C GLY A 198 6.36 -21.26 -16.43
N MET A 199 5.82 -20.04 -16.50
CA MET A 199 6.61 -18.81 -16.71
C MET A 199 7.43 -18.39 -15.47
N LYS A 200 7.29 -19.09 -14.34
CA LYS A 200 8.08 -18.92 -13.12
C LYS A 200 8.21 -17.44 -12.70
N LEU A 201 9.46 -16.95 -12.57
CA LEU A 201 9.74 -15.58 -12.11
C LEU A 201 9.21 -14.50 -13.07
N PHE A 202 8.90 -14.80 -14.32
CA PHE A 202 8.25 -13.86 -15.27
C PHE A 202 6.77 -13.63 -14.96
N ALA A 203 6.11 -14.51 -14.22
CA ALA A 203 4.67 -14.41 -13.96
C ALA A 203 4.28 -13.07 -13.30
N PHE A 204 5.01 -12.64 -12.28
CA PHE A 204 4.74 -11.37 -11.59
C PHE A 204 4.97 -10.14 -12.46
N PRO A 205 6.11 -9.99 -13.16
CA PRO A 205 6.36 -8.89 -14.10
C PRO A 205 5.31 -8.77 -15.20
N ILE A 206 4.94 -9.88 -15.82
CA ILE A 206 3.93 -9.90 -16.90
C ILE A 206 2.55 -9.54 -16.36
N ALA A 207 2.17 -10.09 -15.20
CA ALA A 207 0.90 -9.77 -14.57
C ALA A 207 0.81 -8.27 -14.22
N ASN A 208 1.89 -7.69 -13.69
CA ASN A 208 1.96 -6.27 -13.36
C ASN A 208 1.86 -5.38 -14.62
N LEU A 209 2.61 -5.73 -15.68
CA LEU A 209 2.60 -5.03 -16.95
C LEU A 209 1.22 -5.07 -17.61
N LEU A 210 0.58 -6.24 -17.70
CA LEU A 210 -0.73 -6.37 -18.31
C LEU A 210 -1.84 -5.67 -17.50
N ALA A 211 -1.78 -5.73 -16.17
CA ALA A 211 -2.70 -4.97 -15.32
C ALA A 211 -2.56 -3.46 -15.51
N LEU A 212 -1.33 -2.96 -15.66
CA LEU A 212 -1.05 -1.57 -16.00
C LEU A 212 -1.61 -1.19 -17.38
N LEU A 213 -1.33 -2.00 -18.41
CA LEU A 213 -1.83 -1.78 -19.78
C LEU A 213 -3.34 -1.75 -19.83
N VAL A 214 -4.03 -2.68 -19.17
CA VAL A 214 -5.49 -2.69 -19.08
C VAL A 214 -6.00 -1.39 -18.45
N SER A 215 -5.41 -0.95 -17.35
CA SER A 215 -5.79 0.31 -16.70
C SER A 215 -5.58 1.52 -17.62
N PHE A 216 -4.45 1.58 -18.31
CA PHE A 216 -4.13 2.64 -19.26
C PHE A 216 -5.10 2.64 -20.45
N LEU A 217 -5.35 1.49 -21.08
CA LEU A 217 -6.28 1.36 -22.19
C LEU A 217 -7.72 1.73 -21.78
N CYS A 218 -8.15 1.31 -20.59
CA CYS A 218 -9.46 1.72 -20.06
C CYS A 218 -9.59 3.23 -19.86
N ILE A 219 -8.51 3.95 -19.55
CA ILE A 219 -8.53 5.43 -19.50
C ILE A 219 -8.59 6.00 -20.92
N VAL A 220 -7.73 5.51 -21.82
CA VAL A 220 -7.60 6.02 -23.19
C VAL A 220 -8.88 5.85 -24.00
N PHE A 221 -9.51 4.67 -23.93
CA PHE A 221 -10.74 4.38 -24.67
C PHE A 221 -12.03 4.81 -23.96
N SER A 222 -11.93 5.60 -22.91
CA SER A 222 -13.11 6.11 -22.19
C SER A 222 -13.31 7.62 -22.40
N ALA A 223 -14.53 8.09 -22.16
CA ALA A 223 -14.85 9.52 -22.12
C ALA A 223 -13.99 10.33 -21.13
N LYS A 224 -13.27 9.64 -20.23
CA LYS A 224 -12.33 10.27 -19.27
C LYS A 224 -11.15 10.93 -19.98
N LEU A 225 -10.64 10.34 -21.06
CA LEU A 225 -9.57 10.95 -21.85
C LEU A 225 -10.04 12.27 -22.49
N GLN A 226 -11.26 12.30 -23.03
CA GLN A 226 -11.82 13.53 -23.60
C GLN A 226 -11.97 14.62 -22.54
N LEU A 227 -12.45 14.25 -21.33
CA LEU A 227 -12.54 15.16 -20.19
C LEU A 227 -11.18 15.73 -19.81
N LEU A 228 -10.14 14.87 -19.71
CA LEU A 228 -8.78 15.29 -19.39
C LEU A 228 -8.17 16.17 -20.48
N LYS A 229 -8.41 15.87 -21.78
CA LYS A 229 -7.98 16.70 -22.92
C LYS A 229 -8.58 18.09 -22.87
N LYS A 230 -9.91 18.18 -22.72
CA LYS A 230 -10.58 19.48 -22.60
C LYS A 230 -10.08 20.32 -21.43
N LEU A 231 -9.82 19.67 -20.27
CA LEU A 231 -9.23 20.36 -19.12
C LEU A 231 -7.79 20.80 -19.40
N TRP A 232 -7.03 20.02 -20.14
CA TRP A 232 -5.66 20.37 -20.53
C TRP A 232 -5.60 21.60 -21.45
N GLU A 233 -6.57 21.79 -22.32
CA GLU A 233 -6.68 22.92 -23.25
C GLU A 233 -6.99 24.25 -22.53
N ILE A 234 -7.55 24.21 -21.33
CA ILE A 234 -7.88 25.42 -20.57
C ILE A 234 -6.59 26.19 -20.23
N PRO A 235 -6.55 27.52 -20.52
CA PRO A 235 -5.42 28.38 -20.19
C PRO A 235 -5.10 28.39 -18.70
N THR A 236 -3.81 28.31 -18.38
CA THR A 236 -3.34 28.33 -16.97
C THR A 236 -2.94 29.74 -16.54
N THR A 237 -3.90 30.68 -16.56
CA THR A 237 -3.73 32.05 -16.10
C THR A 237 -3.48 32.09 -14.59
N TYR A 238 -4.28 31.32 -13.85
CA TYR A 238 -4.14 31.14 -12.40
C TYR A 238 -3.50 29.78 -12.11
N LYS A 239 -2.29 29.80 -11.53
CA LYS A 239 -1.53 28.57 -11.25
C LYS A 239 -1.58 28.19 -9.77
N VAL A 240 -1.64 26.89 -9.51
CA VAL A 240 -1.38 26.34 -8.16
C VAL A 240 0.11 26.50 -7.86
N ASN A 241 0.45 27.14 -6.75
CA ASN A 241 1.83 27.33 -6.34
C ASN A 241 2.30 26.14 -5.49
N TYR A 242 3.08 25.24 -6.12
CA TYR A 242 3.59 24.04 -5.45
C TYR A 242 4.31 24.35 -4.12
N LYS A 243 5.24 25.30 -4.10
CA LYS A 243 6.04 25.61 -2.91
C LYS A 243 5.22 26.16 -1.74
N LYS A 244 4.18 26.98 -2.03
CA LYS A 244 3.38 27.64 -1.00
C LYS A 244 2.17 26.81 -0.56
N GLU A 245 1.55 26.05 -1.47
CA GLU A 245 0.27 25.39 -1.23
C GLU A 245 0.42 23.90 -0.99
N ILE A 246 1.23 23.18 -1.79
CA ILE A 246 1.34 21.71 -1.76
C ILE A 246 2.47 21.26 -0.83
N PHE A 247 3.67 21.80 -1.00
CA PHE A 247 4.88 21.35 -0.32
C PHE A 247 4.78 21.39 1.23
N PRO A 248 4.16 22.40 1.88
CA PRO A 248 4.04 22.43 3.35
C PRO A 248 3.27 21.25 3.95
N LEU A 249 2.34 20.66 3.16
CA LEU A 249 1.60 19.45 3.55
C LEU A 249 2.36 18.20 3.12
N GLN A 250 2.92 18.20 1.91
CA GLN A 250 3.55 17.05 1.30
C GLN A 250 4.75 16.55 2.09
N TRP A 251 5.68 17.39 2.52
CA TRP A 251 6.91 16.94 3.17
C TRP A 251 6.64 16.15 4.47
N LYS A 252 5.59 16.54 5.22
CA LYS A 252 5.19 15.84 6.45
C LYS A 252 4.65 14.43 6.15
N ILE A 253 3.77 14.35 5.14
CA ILE A 253 3.20 13.09 4.69
C ILE A 253 4.29 12.19 4.10
N SER A 254 5.17 12.76 3.27
CA SER A 254 6.30 12.06 2.65
C SER A 254 7.20 11.39 3.69
N LEU A 255 7.57 12.14 4.73
CA LEU A 255 8.47 11.64 5.76
C LEU A 255 7.86 10.46 6.53
N SER A 256 6.54 10.51 6.81
CA SER A 256 5.82 9.42 7.45
C SER A 256 5.76 8.17 6.53
N TRP A 257 5.56 8.35 5.22
CA TRP A 257 5.50 7.25 4.25
C TRP A 257 6.87 6.62 4.00
N ILE A 258 7.92 7.44 3.87
CA ILE A 258 9.31 6.96 3.78
C ILE A 258 9.68 6.13 5.00
N SER A 259 9.29 6.58 6.20
CA SER A 259 9.50 5.83 7.44
C SER A 259 8.85 4.44 7.36
N GLY A 260 7.66 4.34 6.78
CA GLY A 260 6.98 3.05 6.58
C GLY A 260 7.78 2.06 5.74
N TYR A 261 8.50 2.51 4.72
CA TYR A 261 9.37 1.63 3.93
C TYR A 261 10.45 0.98 4.81
N PHE A 262 11.14 1.75 5.61
CA PHE A 262 12.20 1.25 6.49
C PHE A 262 11.69 0.37 7.64
N ILE A 263 10.41 0.54 8.01
CA ILE A 263 9.79 -0.30 9.04
C ILE A 263 9.36 -1.67 8.46
N TYR A 264 8.87 -1.72 7.21
CA TYR A 264 8.15 -2.91 6.73
C TYR A 264 8.76 -3.59 5.50
N GLN A 265 9.57 -2.90 4.70
CA GLN A 265 10.03 -3.43 3.41
C GLN A 265 11.52 -3.78 3.38
N ILE A 266 12.30 -3.28 4.34
CA ILE A 266 13.76 -3.45 4.35
C ILE A 266 14.20 -4.88 4.70
N PHE A 267 13.33 -5.70 5.31
CA PHE A 267 13.68 -7.04 5.78
C PHE A 267 14.18 -7.95 4.66
N ASN A 268 13.39 -8.14 3.59
CA ASN A 268 13.74 -9.05 2.51
C ASN A 268 15.05 -8.69 1.80
N PRO A 269 15.32 -7.42 1.42
CA PRO A 269 16.61 -7.05 0.86
C PRO A 269 17.80 -7.35 1.78
N LEU A 270 17.71 -7.07 3.09
CA LEU A 270 18.80 -7.32 4.01
C LEU A 270 19.03 -8.81 4.27
N ILE A 271 17.96 -9.61 4.42
CA ILE A 271 18.06 -11.06 4.54
C ILE A 271 18.66 -11.65 3.25
N PHE A 272 18.28 -11.14 2.09
CA PHE A 272 18.86 -11.59 0.83
C PHE A 272 20.38 -11.35 0.78
N ILE A 273 20.85 -10.22 1.34
CA ILE A 273 22.29 -9.90 1.44
C ILE A 273 22.99 -10.85 2.40
N PHE A 274 22.43 -11.09 3.59
CA PHE A 274 23.11 -11.78 4.68
C PHE A 274 23.01 -13.31 4.59
N GLU A 275 21.85 -13.84 4.16
CA GLU A 275 21.57 -15.28 4.19
C GLU A 275 21.11 -15.84 2.82
N GLY A 276 21.03 -15.01 1.79
CA GLY A 276 20.70 -15.42 0.45
C GLY A 276 19.20 -15.51 0.14
N SER A 277 18.91 -15.99 -1.06
CA SER A 277 17.57 -15.98 -1.65
C SER A 277 16.57 -16.85 -0.90
N VAL A 278 16.97 -18.02 -0.41
CA VAL A 278 16.06 -18.97 0.25
C VAL A 278 15.54 -18.40 1.57
N ALA A 279 16.41 -17.79 2.38
CA ALA A 279 16.03 -17.16 3.65
C ALA A 279 15.10 -15.96 3.41
N ALA A 280 15.44 -15.10 2.45
CA ALA A 280 14.58 -13.99 2.03
C ALA A 280 13.20 -14.47 1.54
N GLY A 281 13.17 -15.61 0.82
CA GLY A 281 11.93 -16.23 0.39
C GLY A 281 11.03 -16.69 1.54
N ARG A 282 11.62 -17.32 2.57
CA ARG A 282 10.89 -17.74 3.79
C ARG A 282 10.30 -16.53 4.53
N MET A 283 11.09 -15.49 4.72
CA MET A 283 10.63 -14.25 5.34
C MET A 283 9.52 -13.60 4.53
N GLY A 284 9.72 -13.42 3.23
CA GLY A 284 8.76 -12.78 2.34
C GLY A 284 7.42 -13.51 2.30
N MET A 285 7.42 -14.84 2.25
CA MET A 285 6.19 -15.64 2.27
C MET A 285 5.45 -15.54 3.61
N THR A 286 6.18 -15.58 4.73
CA THR A 286 5.61 -15.41 6.07
C THR A 286 4.98 -14.02 6.21
N LEU A 287 5.71 -12.97 5.79
CA LEU A 287 5.20 -11.59 5.77
C LEU A 287 3.98 -11.42 4.87
N ALA A 288 3.93 -12.09 3.72
CA ALA A 288 2.78 -12.01 2.83
C ALA A 288 1.49 -12.52 3.49
N VAL A 289 1.56 -13.63 4.25
CA VAL A 289 0.41 -14.15 5.01
C VAL A 289 0.04 -13.20 6.16
N ILE A 290 1.01 -12.78 6.97
CA ILE A 290 0.77 -11.87 8.10
C ILE A 290 0.15 -10.55 7.61
N ASN A 291 0.71 -9.94 6.56
CA ASN A 291 0.18 -8.70 5.97
C ASN A 291 -1.22 -8.89 5.39
N GLY A 292 -1.52 -10.05 4.81
CA GLY A 292 -2.87 -10.39 4.35
C GLY A 292 -3.89 -10.41 5.50
N ILE A 293 -3.53 -11.02 6.62
CA ILE A 293 -4.35 -11.05 7.85
C ILE A 293 -4.57 -9.62 8.39
N LEU A 294 -3.50 -8.83 8.45
CA LEU A 294 -3.57 -7.44 8.92
C LEU A 294 -4.40 -6.54 8.02
N LEU A 295 -4.34 -6.73 6.70
CA LEU A 295 -5.18 -5.99 5.76
C LEU A 295 -6.67 -6.17 6.06
N VAL A 296 -7.08 -7.42 6.32
CA VAL A 296 -8.47 -7.74 6.71
C VAL A 296 -8.80 -7.10 8.05
N SER A 297 -7.96 -7.27 9.04
CA SER A 297 -8.15 -6.77 10.40
C SER A 297 -8.25 -5.23 10.45
N LEU A 298 -7.31 -4.51 9.82
CA LEU A 298 -7.30 -3.04 9.76
C LEU A 298 -8.47 -2.47 8.94
N SER A 299 -9.07 -3.26 8.05
CA SER A 299 -10.26 -2.81 7.31
C SER A 299 -11.41 -2.46 8.25
N TRP A 300 -11.54 -3.13 9.41
CA TRP A 300 -12.52 -2.81 10.44
C TRP A 300 -12.41 -1.39 10.96
N ILE A 301 -11.20 -0.92 11.21
CA ILE A 301 -10.94 0.45 11.69
C ILE A 301 -11.08 1.45 10.56
N ASN A 302 -10.53 1.14 9.38
CA ASN A 302 -10.56 2.03 8.23
C ASN A 302 -11.98 2.37 7.78
N THR A 303 -12.93 1.45 7.89
CA THR A 303 -14.35 1.69 7.58
C THR A 303 -15.03 2.66 8.56
N ARG A 304 -14.46 2.86 9.76
CA ARG A 304 -14.99 3.74 10.79
C ARG A 304 -14.42 5.17 10.75
N ILE A 305 -13.41 5.43 9.93
CA ILE A 305 -12.79 6.78 9.82
C ILE A 305 -13.81 7.90 9.58
N PRO A 306 -14.81 7.77 8.67
CA PRO A 306 -15.80 8.82 8.48
C PRO A 306 -16.66 9.05 9.73
N VAL A 307 -16.99 7.99 10.47
CA VAL A 307 -17.76 8.08 11.72
C VAL A 307 -16.94 8.77 12.80
N PHE A 308 -15.65 8.43 12.95
CA PHE A 308 -14.74 9.08 13.88
C PHE A 308 -14.66 10.57 13.59
N SER A 309 -14.45 10.96 12.33
CA SER A 309 -14.37 12.37 11.92
C SER A 309 -15.69 13.13 12.19
N ASN A 310 -16.84 12.48 12.03
CA ASN A 310 -18.15 13.08 12.33
C ASN A 310 -18.33 13.31 13.84
N LEU A 311 -18.01 12.30 14.67
CA LEU A 311 -18.10 12.42 16.14
C LEU A 311 -17.16 13.49 16.69
N ILE A 312 -15.94 13.61 16.10
CA ILE A 312 -15.00 14.69 16.44
C ILE A 312 -15.58 16.06 16.09
N ALA A 313 -16.17 16.21 14.90
CA ALA A 313 -16.78 17.47 14.47
C ALA A 313 -17.97 17.89 15.36
N LYS A 314 -18.67 16.93 15.99
CA LYS A 314 -19.77 17.16 16.92
C LYS A 314 -19.32 17.30 18.37
N ASN A 315 -18.03 17.13 18.68
CA ASN A 315 -17.45 17.08 20.03
C ASN A 315 -18.03 15.92 20.89
N GLU A 316 -18.53 14.85 20.26
CA GLU A 316 -19.11 13.67 20.95
C GLU A 316 -18.00 12.67 21.36
N TYR A 317 -17.02 13.13 22.13
CA TYR A 317 -15.81 12.38 22.46
C TYR A 317 -16.07 11.09 23.24
N SER A 318 -17.07 11.05 24.12
CA SER A 318 -17.44 9.84 24.86
C SER A 318 -17.91 8.71 23.93
N GLN A 319 -18.69 9.04 22.90
CA GLN A 319 -19.16 8.07 21.91
C GLN A 319 -18.02 7.64 21.00
N LEU A 320 -17.15 8.58 20.60
CA LEU A 320 -15.94 8.32 19.82
C LEU A 320 -15.05 7.29 20.52
N ASP A 321 -14.78 7.48 21.82
CA ASP A 321 -13.91 6.60 22.59
C ASP A 321 -14.49 5.19 22.77
N LYS A 322 -15.77 5.08 23.06
CA LYS A 322 -16.46 3.79 23.15
C LYS A 322 -16.42 3.04 21.82
N LEU A 323 -16.71 3.74 20.73
CA LEU A 323 -16.68 3.16 19.39
C LEU A 323 -15.26 2.75 19.00
N PHE A 324 -14.26 3.58 19.27
CA PHE A 324 -12.85 3.31 18.97
C PHE A 324 -12.36 2.08 19.74
N ASN A 325 -12.52 2.04 21.06
CA ASN A 325 -12.09 0.92 21.88
C ASN A 325 -12.73 -0.41 21.45
N ARG A 326 -14.04 -0.40 21.15
CA ARG A 326 -14.74 -1.56 20.61
C ARG A 326 -14.17 -2.00 19.26
N THR A 327 -13.90 -1.05 18.38
CA THR A 327 -13.40 -1.33 17.03
C THR A 327 -11.96 -1.87 17.07
N VAL A 328 -11.09 -1.29 17.92
CA VAL A 328 -9.71 -1.79 18.13
C VAL A 328 -9.74 -3.21 18.67
N LEU A 329 -10.57 -3.49 19.70
CA LEU A 329 -10.69 -4.83 20.25
C LEU A 329 -11.14 -5.84 19.18
N GLN A 330 -12.18 -5.51 18.40
CA GLN A 330 -12.65 -6.36 17.30
C GLN A 330 -11.56 -6.62 16.26
N SER A 331 -10.87 -5.58 15.84
CA SER A 331 -9.77 -5.68 14.88
C SER A 331 -8.61 -6.54 15.42
N THR A 332 -8.25 -6.39 16.69
CA THR A 332 -7.20 -7.18 17.34
C THR A 332 -7.59 -8.65 17.47
N ILE A 333 -8.85 -8.93 17.84
CA ILE A 333 -9.37 -10.31 17.89
C ILE A 333 -9.30 -10.96 16.50
N ILE A 334 -9.68 -10.24 15.44
CA ILE A 334 -9.60 -10.75 14.06
C ILE A 334 -8.15 -11.05 13.68
N SER A 335 -7.19 -10.18 14.05
CA SER A 335 -5.76 -10.44 13.83
C SER A 335 -5.30 -11.70 14.54
N ILE A 336 -5.62 -11.85 15.82
CA ILE A 336 -5.24 -13.02 16.63
C ILE A 336 -5.83 -14.28 16.02
N LEU A 337 -7.13 -14.28 15.69
CA LEU A 337 -7.80 -15.44 15.09
C LEU A 337 -7.16 -15.81 13.73
N GLY A 338 -6.87 -14.82 12.88
CA GLY A 338 -6.19 -15.06 11.60
C GLY A 338 -4.81 -15.66 11.78
N ILE A 339 -4.02 -15.17 12.75
CA ILE A 339 -2.70 -15.73 13.07
C ILE A 339 -2.81 -17.12 13.68
N CYS A 340 -3.78 -17.38 14.55
CA CYS A 340 -4.04 -18.73 15.06
C CYS A 340 -4.36 -19.71 13.92
N VAL A 341 -5.20 -19.31 12.98
CA VAL A 341 -5.50 -20.13 11.78
C VAL A 341 -4.24 -20.39 10.96
N PHE A 342 -3.37 -19.39 10.78
CA PHE A 342 -2.10 -19.56 10.08
C PHE A 342 -1.17 -20.55 10.82
N ILE A 343 -1.02 -20.42 12.14
CA ILE A 343 -0.20 -21.33 12.96
C ILE A 343 -0.76 -22.76 12.93
N ILE A 344 -2.08 -22.92 13.05
CA ILE A 344 -2.72 -24.24 12.95
C ILE A 344 -2.48 -24.85 11.56
N GLY A 345 -2.64 -24.05 10.50
CA GLY A 345 -2.33 -24.49 9.14
C GLY A 345 -0.87 -24.88 8.96
N PHE A 346 0.07 -24.13 9.57
CA PHE A 346 1.48 -24.47 9.57
C PHE A 346 1.75 -25.82 10.29
N PHE A 347 1.16 -26.05 11.47
CA PHE A 347 1.25 -27.32 12.19
C PHE A 347 0.67 -28.48 11.38
N TYR A 348 -0.46 -28.27 10.72
CA TYR A 348 -1.04 -29.27 9.84
C TYR A 348 -0.08 -29.68 8.72
N LEU A 349 0.50 -28.68 8.02
CA LEU A 349 1.49 -28.94 6.97
C LEU A 349 2.73 -29.67 7.50
N GLN A 350 3.18 -29.33 8.70
CA GLN A 350 4.33 -29.95 9.34
C GLN A 350 4.03 -31.39 9.79
N TYR A 351 2.87 -31.62 10.40
CA TYR A 351 2.45 -32.94 10.89
C TYR A 351 2.32 -33.95 9.75
N PHE A 352 1.73 -33.55 8.65
CA PHE A 352 1.61 -34.40 7.45
C PHE A 352 2.87 -34.38 6.56
N ASN A 353 3.94 -33.75 7.00
CA ASN A 353 5.21 -33.64 6.30
C ASN A 353 5.07 -33.08 4.87
N ILE A 354 4.10 -32.20 4.64
CA ILE A 354 3.85 -31.55 3.36
C ILE A 354 4.92 -30.49 3.16
N GLU A 355 5.78 -30.62 2.17
CA GLU A 355 6.99 -29.78 1.97
C GLU A 355 6.77 -28.26 2.01
N TYR A 356 5.54 -27.77 1.82
CA TYR A 356 5.23 -26.35 1.82
C TYR A 356 5.54 -25.65 3.14
N TYR A 357 5.52 -26.32 4.31
CA TYR A 357 5.91 -25.70 5.57
C TYR A 357 7.35 -25.19 5.56
N ARG A 358 8.25 -25.86 4.81
CA ARG A 358 9.67 -25.47 4.69
C ARG A 358 9.89 -24.17 3.90
N ARG A 359 8.83 -23.64 3.29
CA ARG A 359 8.83 -22.38 2.56
C ARG A 359 8.55 -21.15 3.44
N PHE A 360 8.12 -21.39 4.66
CA PHE A 360 7.92 -20.38 5.70
C PHE A 360 9.11 -20.32 6.64
N LEU A 361 9.12 -19.32 7.51
CA LEU A 361 10.01 -19.26 8.67
C LEU A 361 9.77 -20.46 9.61
N PRO A 362 10.77 -20.83 10.44
CA PRO A 362 10.54 -21.75 11.56
C PRO A 362 9.45 -21.23 12.49
N LEU A 363 8.70 -22.16 13.08
CA LEU A 363 7.54 -21.82 13.93
C LEU A 363 7.82 -20.81 15.04
N PRO A 364 8.93 -20.90 15.81
CA PRO A 364 9.22 -19.89 16.84
C PRO A 364 9.30 -18.47 16.26
N LEU A 365 9.95 -18.31 15.09
CA LEU A 365 10.07 -17.01 14.43
C LEU A 365 8.74 -16.51 13.88
N ILE A 366 7.87 -17.42 13.39
CA ILE A 366 6.50 -17.05 12.98
C ILE A 366 5.74 -16.46 14.16
N ILE A 367 5.83 -17.10 15.35
CA ILE A 367 5.12 -16.66 16.56
C ILE A 367 5.65 -15.29 17.01
N ILE A 368 6.96 -15.12 17.11
CA ILE A 368 7.61 -13.86 17.58
C ILE A 368 7.28 -12.72 16.60
N LEU A 369 7.44 -12.96 15.31
CA LEU A 369 7.13 -11.98 14.28
C LEU A 369 5.64 -11.58 14.29
N SER A 370 4.75 -12.56 14.41
CA SER A 370 3.30 -12.33 14.48
C SER A 370 2.92 -11.49 15.70
N LEU A 371 3.56 -11.72 16.84
CA LEU A 371 3.35 -10.88 18.04
C LEU A 371 3.74 -9.43 17.76
N GLY A 372 4.92 -9.18 17.16
CA GLY A 372 5.36 -7.85 16.76
C GLY A 372 4.35 -7.17 15.82
N TYR A 373 3.79 -7.90 14.87
CA TYR A 373 2.81 -7.38 13.92
C TYR A 373 1.43 -7.13 14.55
N ILE A 374 0.98 -7.94 15.52
CA ILE A 374 -0.26 -7.66 16.29
C ILE A 374 -0.11 -6.36 17.08
N ILE A 375 1.03 -6.18 17.76
CA ILE A 375 1.32 -4.95 18.51
C ILE A 375 1.31 -3.76 17.55
N ASN A 376 1.98 -3.89 16.41
CA ASN A 376 2.03 -2.84 15.40
C ASN A 376 0.64 -2.52 14.80
N GLN A 377 -0.27 -3.48 14.70
CA GLN A 377 -1.66 -3.24 14.31
C GLN A 377 -2.38 -2.35 15.33
N VAL A 378 -2.13 -2.55 16.63
CA VAL A 378 -2.68 -1.66 17.68
C VAL A 378 -2.13 -0.24 17.51
N ILE A 379 -0.81 -0.07 17.31
CA ILE A 379 -0.17 1.23 17.05
C ILE A 379 -0.79 1.92 15.82
N SER A 380 -0.99 1.16 14.74
CA SER A 380 -1.64 1.67 13.52
C SER A 380 -3.07 2.15 13.78
N SER A 381 -3.78 1.48 14.67
CA SER A 381 -5.13 1.86 15.09
C SER A 381 -5.14 3.18 15.85
N LEU A 382 -4.20 3.37 16.76
CA LEU A 382 -4.00 4.65 17.47
C LEU A 382 -3.68 5.79 16.49
N ALA A 383 -2.83 5.51 15.50
CA ALA A 383 -2.49 6.47 14.45
C ALA A 383 -3.72 6.91 13.64
N ILE A 384 -4.60 5.98 13.28
CA ILE A 384 -5.85 6.28 12.55
C ILE A 384 -6.76 7.20 13.38
N TYR A 385 -6.92 6.91 14.67
CA TYR A 385 -7.70 7.77 15.57
C TYR A 385 -7.16 9.20 15.61
N LEU A 386 -5.85 9.36 15.84
CA LEU A 386 -5.19 10.67 15.92
C LEU A 386 -5.29 11.43 14.59
N ARG A 387 -5.11 10.76 13.45
CA ARG A 387 -5.26 11.36 12.11
C ARG A 387 -6.69 11.78 11.79
N SER A 388 -7.70 11.14 12.40
CA SER A 388 -9.10 11.56 12.25
C SER A 388 -9.38 12.97 12.77
N HIS A 389 -8.51 13.50 13.67
CA HIS A 389 -8.52 14.90 14.13
C HIS A 389 -7.81 15.86 13.15
N LYS A 390 -7.46 15.42 11.93
CA LYS A 390 -6.72 16.21 10.92
C LYS A 390 -5.34 16.69 11.39
N LYS A 391 -4.70 15.95 12.29
CA LYS A 391 -3.37 16.22 12.83
C LYS A 391 -2.46 15.01 12.70
N GLU A 392 -1.14 15.21 12.59
CA GLU A 392 -0.13 14.17 12.47
C GLU A 392 0.88 14.24 13.65
N PRO A 393 0.47 13.89 14.87
CA PRO A 393 1.35 13.98 16.03
C PRO A 393 2.40 12.88 16.08
N LEU A 394 2.25 11.83 15.25
CA LEU A 394 3.14 10.68 15.20
C LEU A 394 4.30 10.82 14.20
N LEU A 395 4.53 12.01 13.62
CA LEU A 395 5.59 12.20 12.63
C LEU A 395 6.97 11.88 13.18
N VAL A 396 7.34 12.48 14.33
CA VAL A 396 8.65 12.24 14.98
C VAL A 396 8.78 10.78 15.40
N TYR A 397 7.73 10.23 15.99
CA TYR A 397 7.66 8.81 16.33
C TYR A 397 7.94 7.91 15.10
N SER A 398 7.32 8.17 13.96
CA SER A 398 7.49 7.37 12.74
C SER A 398 8.93 7.40 12.24
N VAL A 399 9.58 8.57 12.25
CA VAL A 399 10.96 8.74 11.80
C VAL A 399 11.94 8.00 12.73
N VAL A 400 11.81 8.21 14.03
CA VAL A 400 12.71 7.57 15.00
C VAL A 400 12.52 6.06 15.00
N SER A 401 11.28 5.57 14.96
CA SER A 401 11.00 4.13 14.84
C SER A 401 11.60 3.53 13.56
N ALA A 402 11.53 4.23 12.43
CA ALA A 402 12.15 3.79 11.18
C ALA A 402 13.67 3.67 11.29
N VAL A 403 14.33 4.66 11.91
CA VAL A 403 15.78 4.63 12.15
C VAL A 403 16.17 3.47 13.08
N LEU A 404 15.44 3.29 14.19
CA LEU A 404 15.72 2.22 15.15
C LEU A 404 15.53 0.83 14.51
N ILE A 405 14.42 0.61 13.81
CA ILE A 405 14.12 -0.68 13.17
C ILE A 405 15.11 -0.96 12.03
N CYS A 406 15.40 0.04 11.18
CA CYS A 406 16.36 -0.13 10.09
C CYS A 406 17.77 -0.46 10.63
N SER A 407 18.24 0.27 11.64
CA SER A 407 19.54 0.00 12.29
C SER A 407 19.57 -1.38 12.95
N SER A 408 18.52 -1.73 13.68
CA SER A 408 18.40 -3.07 14.29
C SER A 408 18.40 -4.17 13.23
N THR A 409 17.61 -4.01 12.17
CA THR A 409 17.53 -5.00 11.07
C THR A 409 18.91 -5.17 10.42
N PHE A 410 19.66 -4.09 10.23
CA PHE A 410 21.01 -4.16 9.66
C PHE A 410 21.99 -4.86 10.60
N PHE A 411 22.13 -4.37 11.85
CA PHE A 411 23.13 -4.90 12.79
C PHE A 411 22.76 -6.30 13.27
N MET A 412 21.53 -6.52 13.71
CA MET A 412 21.10 -7.85 14.17
C MET A 412 21.06 -8.85 13.01
N GLY A 413 20.66 -8.44 11.82
CA GLY A 413 20.70 -9.28 10.63
C GLY A 413 22.12 -9.69 10.23
N LYS A 414 23.10 -8.79 10.37
CA LYS A 414 24.50 -9.08 10.08
C LYS A 414 25.12 -10.09 11.05
N TYR A 415 24.81 -10.02 12.34
CA TYR A 415 25.44 -10.84 13.38
C TYR A 415 24.63 -12.09 13.75
N PHE A 416 23.31 -12.03 13.69
CA PHE A 416 22.40 -13.09 14.14
C PHE A 416 21.44 -13.57 13.02
N GLY A 417 21.61 -13.08 11.81
CA GLY A 417 20.81 -13.49 10.67
C GLY A 417 19.31 -13.15 10.82
N ILE A 418 18.48 -14.05 10.31
CA ILE A 418 17.02 -13.87 10.30
C ILE A 418 16.41 -13.86 11.71
N ASP A 419 17.00 -14.62 12.65
CA ASP A 419 16.57 -14.65 14.05
C ASP A 419 16.73 -13.26 14.68
N GLY A 420 17.92 -12.65 14.50
CA GLY A 420 18.18 -11.30 15.01
C GLY A 420 17.27 -10.23 14.40
N ILE A 421 16.88 -10.36 13.13
CA ILE A 421 15.96 -9.42 12.48
C ILE A 421 14.57 -9.51 13.12
N VAL A 422 14.06 -10.72 13.31
CA VAL A 422 12.72 -10.96 13.87
C VAL A 422 12.67 -10.52 15.33
N ASP A 423 13.66 -10.91 16.13
CA ASP A 423 13.72 -10.57 17.55
C ASP A 423 13.91 -9.06 17.73
N GLY A 424 14.84 -8.45 17.00
CA GLY A 424 15.10 -7.02 17.06
C GLY A 424 13.89 -6.17 16.69
N PHE A 425 13.18 -6.54 15.63
CA PHE A 425 11.94 -5.88 15.25
C PHE A 425 10.88 -5.99 16.37
N THR A 426 10.63 -7.19 16.86
CA THR A 426 9.59 -7.42 17.87
C THR A 426 9.90 -6.72 19.18
N ILE A 427 11.14 -6.75 19.65
CA ILE A 427 11.59 -6.07 20.86
C ILE A 427 11.39 -4.55 20.73
N ILE A 428 11.83 -3.95 19.62
CA ILE A 428 11.68 -2.50 19.41
C ILE A 428 10.20 -2.12 19.36
N ILE A 429 9.39 -2.87 18.65
CA ILE A 429 7.94 -2.59 18.55
C ILE A 429 7.26 -2.70 19.93
N ALA A 430 7.61 -3.72 20.72
CA ALA A 430 6.97 -3.98 22.01
C ALA A 430 7.45 -3.01 23.10
N ILE A 431 8.78 -2.78 23.22
CA ILE A 431 9.36 -2.07 24.35
C ILE A 431 9.46 -0.56 24.08
N ILE A 432 9.68 -0.14 22.85
CA ILE A 432 9.87 1.29 22.52
C ILE A 432 8.64 1.86 21.84
N CYS A 433 8.24 1.23 20.73
CA CYS A 433 7.20 1.81 19.86
C CYS A 433 5.82 1.82 20.51
N LEU A 434 5.42 0.74 21.17
CA LEU A 434 4.10 0.66 21.81
C LEU A 434 3.96 1.66 22.98
N PRO A 435 4.85 1.68 23.99
CA PRO A 435 4.73 2.64 25.09
C PRO A 435 4.78 4.09 24.63
N TRP A 436 5.66 4.41 23.68
CA TRP A 436 5.76 5.78 23.15
C TRP A 436 4.50 6.21 22.39
N SER A 437 3.96 5.34 21.53
CA SER A 437 2.72 5.63 20.81
C SER A 437 1.51 5.79 21.74
N LEU A 438 1.42 4.98 22.80
CA LEU A 438 0.40 5.11 23.84
C LEU A 438 0.53 6.43 24.61
N HIS A 439 1.76 6.81 24.98
CA HIS A 439 2.02 8.09 25.65
C HIS A 439 1.56 9.28 24.80
N ILE A 440 1.93 9.30 23.51
CA ILE A 440 1.46 10.34 22.58
C ILE A 440 -0.06 10.34 22.47
N PHE A 441 -0.66 9.15 22.35
CA PHE A 441 -2.11 9.00 22.21
C PHE A 441 -2.85 9.58 23.41
N PHE A 442 -2.52 9.19 24.64
CA PHE A 442 -3.20 9.66 25.83
C PHE A 442 -3.01 11.15 26.08
N ASN A 443 -1.79 11.68 25.85
CA ASN A 443 -1.51 13.11 25.99
C ASN A 443 -2.31 13.94 24.98
N LYS A 444 -2.30 13.53 23.70
CA LYS A 444 -3.03 14.27 22.66
C LYS A 444 -4.55 14.15 22.82
N LYS A 445 -5.03 12.99 23.24
CA LYS A 445 -6.42 12.80 23.58
C LYS A 445 -6.85 13.76 24.71
N LYS A 446 -6.09 13.81 25.82
CA LYS A 446 -6.37 14.73 26.93
C LYS A 446 -6.36 16.18 26.47
N GLU A 447 -5.34 16.62 25.70
CA GLU A 447 -5.21 17.98 25.16
C GLU A 447 -6.39 18.40 24.27
N TRP A 448 -6.90 17.47 23.45
CA TRP A 448 -7.93 17.79 22.45
C TRP A 448 -9.36 17.65 22.97
N HIS A 449 -9.59 16.80 23.97
CA HIS A 449 -10.92 16.58 24.55
C HIS A 449 -11.20 17.46 25.78
N SER A 450 -10.19 18.14 26.31
CA SER A 450 -10.37 19.10 27.42
C SER A 450 -10.75 20.50 26.93
N LYS A 451 -10.83 20.72 25.62
CA LYS A 451 -11.29 21.95 24.98
C LYS A 451 -12.71 21.79 24.45
#